data_7b2b3a81f6b04bfaa1ed144b03ca568a
#
_entry.id   7b2b3a81f6b04bfaa1ed144b03ca568a
#
_cell.length_a   1.000
_cell.length_b   1.000
_cell.length_c   1.000
_cell.angle_alpha   90.00
_cell.angle_beta   90.00
_cell.angle_gamma   90.00
#
_symmetry.space_group_name_H-M   'P 1'
#
loop_
_entity.id
_entity.type
_entity.pdbx_description
1 polymer ?
#
loop_
_entity_poly.entity_id
_entity_poly.type
_entity_poly.pdbx_seq_one_letter_code
_entity_poly.pdbx_strand_id
1 'polypeptide(L)'
;MKKLALLIAPLLVLLSACGGSSVKVNNLNADGFASDIQNPGVVVLDVRTAGEFASGHIENAINIDVEGTTFDSEIAKLDKSVEYAIYCHSGRRSAIAAEKMAKAGFEKLTNLESGIIRSEE
;
A
#
# COMPACT_ATOMS: atom_id res chain seq x y z
N MET A 1 -32.08 52.05 -12.69
CA MET A 1 -31.87 51.48 -12.58
C MET A 1 -31.31 50.57 -12.57
N LYS A 2 -31.00 50.04 -12.37
CA LYS A 2 -30.51 49.25 -12.32
C LYS A 2 -30.11 48.41 -11.80
N LYS A 3 -29.75 47.77 -11.58
CA LYS A 3 -29.42 46.92 -11.16
C LYS A 3 -28.69 46.20 -10.96
N LEU A 4 -28.31 45.72 -10.79
CA LEU A 4 -27.63 45.10 -10.52
C LEU A 4 -27.34 44.05 -10.31
N ALA A 5 -27.01 43.39 -10.36
CA ALA A 5 -26.75 42.40 -10.23
C ALA A 5 -26.15 41.84 -9.64
N LEU A 6 -25.78 41.44 -9.32
CA LEU A 6 -25.21 40.79 -8.61
C LEU A 6 -24.75 39.73 -8.66
N LEU A 7 -24.41 39.16 -8.73
CA LEU A 7 -23.89 38.22 -8.71
C LEU A 7 -23.35 37.54 -7.99
N ILE A 8 -23.09 37.04 -7.71
CA ILE A 8 -22.75 36.33 -6.94
C ILE A 8 -22.17 35.22 -7.22
N ALA A 9 -21.46 34.90 -7.11
CA ALA A 9 -20.73 33.98 -7.29
C ALA A 9 -20.68 32.97 -6.48
N PRO A 10 -20.71 32.21 -6.48
CA PRO A 10 -20.74 31.23 -5.69
C PRO A 10 -19.75 30.54 -5.44
N LEU A 11 -19.18 30.27 -5.25
CA LEU A 11 -18.32 29.74 -4.87
C LEU A 11 -18.18 28.57 -4.67
N LEU A 12 -17.93 27.85 -4.63
CA LEU A 12 -17.77 26.73 -4.43
C LEU A 12 -16.92 26.15 -3.92
N VAL A 13 -16.62 25.73 -3.63
CA VAL A 13 -15.91 25.15 -3.02
C VAL A 13 -15.55 24.00 -3.10
N LEU A 14 -15.18 23.36 -3.07
CA LEU A 14 -14.80 22.30 -3.06
C LEU A 14 -14.30 21.66 -2.29
N LEU A 15 -14.02 21.40 -1.85
CA LEU A 15 -13.59 20.76 -1.01
C LEU A 15 -13.05 19.71 -1.21
N SER A 16 -12.85 19.25 -1.45
CA SER A 16 -12.36 18.36 -1.58
C SER A 16 -11.90 17.59 -0.95
N ALA A 17 -11.98 17.27 -0.58
CA ALA A 17 -11.69 16.43 -0.01
C ALA A 17 -10.75 15.89 0.23
N CYS A 18 -10.29 15.86 0.12
CA CYS A 18 -9.37 15.46 0.36
C CYS A 18 -9.16 14.65 1.15
N GLY A 19 -8.96 14.67 1.49
CA GLY A 19 -8.60 14.02 2.31
C GLY A 19 -8.82 12.82 2.22
N GLY A 20 -9.08 12.41 2.40
CA GLY A 20 -9.34 11.31 2.50
C GLY A 20 -8.99 10.37 1.77
N SER A 21 -8.60 10.35 1.18
CA SER A 21 -8.27 9.45 0.40
C SER A 21 -7.94 8.35 0.91
N SER A 22 -8.44 7.73 1.33
CA SER A 22 -8.11 6.64 1.79
C SER A 22 -8.01 5.63 0.83
N VAL A 23 -6.96 5.22 0.51
CA VAL A 23 -6.69 4.10 -0.29
C VAL A 23 -7.11 2.89 0.48
N LYS A 24 -7.85 2.02 -0.16
CA LYS A 24 -8.28 0.87 0.50
C LYS A 24 -7.28 -0.21 0.30
N VAL A 25 -6.88 -0.86 1.34
CA VAL A 25 -5.97 -1.99 1.27
C VAL A 25 -6.78 -3.26 1.04
N ASN A 26 -6.36 -4.05 0.05
CA ASN A 26 -7.04 -5.27 -0.29
C ASN A 26 -6.46 -6.40 0.52
N ASN A 27 -7.18 -6.92 1.48
CA ASN A 27 -6.66 -8.00 2.30
C ASN A 27 -7.05 -9.35 1.68
N LEU A 28 -6.07 -10.16 1.38
CA LEU A 28 -6.30 -11.43 0.71
C LEU A 28 -5.76 -12.58 1.52
N ASN A 29 -6.38 -13.74 1.36
CA ASN A 29 -5.84 -14.95 1.97
C ASN A 29 -4.71 -15.48 1.08
N ALA A 30 -4.12 -16.60 1.47
CA ALA A 30 -2.95 -17.12 0.76
C ALA A 30 -3.24 -17.42 -0.71
N ASP A 31 -4.39 -18.03 -1.01
CA ASP A 31 -4.71 -18.35 -2.39
C ASP A 31 -4.95 -17.10 -3.21
N GLY A 32 -5.65 -16.14 -2.66
CA GLY A 32 -5.89 -14.89 -3.36
C GLY A 32 -4.61 -14.12 -3.61
N PHE A 33 -3.74 -14.10 -2.62
CA PHE A 33 -2.46 -13.41 -2.74
C PHE A 33 -1.60 -14.08 -3.82
N ALA A 34 -1.53 -15.42 -3.78
CA ALA A 34 -0.74 -16.15 -4.76
C ALA A 34 -1.25 -15.89 -6.18
N SER A 35 -2.55 -15.76 -6.34
CA SER A 35 -3.12 -15.47 -7.62
C SER A 35 -2.82 -14.02 -8.05
N ASP A 36 -2.93 -13.10 -7.11
CA ASP A 36 -2.72 -11.69 -7.40
C ASP A 36 -1.30 -11.39 -7.86
N ILE A 37 -0.33 -12.02 -7.24
CA ILE A 37 1.07 -11.73 -7.58
C ILE A 37 1.50 -12.33 -8.92
N GLN A 38 0.64 -13.13 -9.55
CA GLN A 38 0.93 -13.61 -10.89
C GLN A 38 0.61 -12.56 -11.94
N ASN A 39 -0.13 -11.54 -11.59
CA ASN A 39 -0.49 -10.50 -12.56
C ASN A 39 0.73 -9.67 -12.95
N PRO A 40 0.86 -9.35 -14.22
CA PRO A 40 2.00 -8.53 -14.66
C PRO A 40 1.96 -7.17 -13.97
N GLY A 41 3.08 -6.69 -13.59
CA GLY A 41 3.18 -5.37 -13.00
C GLY A 41 3.01 -5.30 -11.51
N VAL A 42 2.60 -6.40 -10.87
CA VAL A 42 2.49 -6.41 -9.41
C VAL A 42 3.87 -6.64 -8.82
N VAL A 43 4.25 -5.80 -7.87
CA VAL A 43 5.55 -5.91 -7.21
C VAL A 43 5.31 -6.49 -5.81
N VAL A 44 6.01 -7.54 -5.47
CA VAL A 44 5.89 -8.19 -4.18
C VAL A 44 6.84 -7.53 -3.19
N LEU A 45 6.31 -7.12 -2.04
CA LEU A 45 7.10 -6.41 -1.05
C LEU A 45 7.11 -7.19 0.25
N ASP A 46 8.29 -7.63 0.65
CA ASP A 46 8.51 -8.36 1.90
C ASP A 46 8.95 -7.34 2.94
N VAL A 47 8.13 -7.13 3.97
CA VAL A 47 8.44 -6.11 4.96
C VAL A 47 8.99 -6.67 6.25
N ARG A 48 9.56 -7.89 6.17
CA ARG A 48 10.21 -8.53 7.31
C ARG A 48 11.62 -8.01 7.43
N THR A 49 12.35 -8.50 8.42
CA THR A 49 13.75 -8.12 8.58
C THR A 49 14.59 -8.72 7.47
N ALA A 50 15.78 -8.17 7.28
CA ALA A 50 16.71 -8.69 6.27
C ALA A 50 17.10 -10.14 6.56
N GLY A 51 17.21 -10.49 7.83
CA GLY A 51 17.55 -11.87 8.18
C GLY A 51 16.44 -12.85 7.83
N GLU A 52 15.21 -12.46 8.08
CA GLU A 52 14.08 -13.32 7.70
C GLU A 52 14.03 -13.46 6.17
N PHE A 53 14.22 -12.37 5.48
CA PHE A 53 14.20 -12.38 4.02
C PHE A 53 15.28 -13.31 3.47
N ALA A 54 16.47 -13.24 4.06
CA ALA A 54 17.59 -14.07 3.61
C ALA A 54 17.33 -15.55 3.83
N SER A 55 16.55 -15.90 4.83
CA SER A 55 16.29 -17.30 5.11
C SER A 55 15.23 -17.90 4.20
N GLY A 56 14.56 -17.08 3.41
CA GLY A 56 13.57 -17.56 2.43
C GLY A 56 12.55 -16.49 2.19
N HIS A 57 12.16 -16.26 0.96
CA HIS A 57 11.19 -15.24 0.62
C HIS A 57 10.51 -15.60 -0.69
N ILE A 58 9.43 -14.92 -0.98
CA ILE A 58 8.72 -15.12 -2.23
C ILE A 58 9.60 -14.64 -3.37
N GLU A 59 9.65 -15.42 -4.41
CA GLU A 59 10.49 -15.13 -5.56
C GLU A 59 10.25 -13.71 -6.08
N ASN A 60 11.30 -13.00 -6.35
CA ASN A 60 11.28 -11.64 -6.89
C ASN A 60 10.77 -10.58 -5.92
N ALA A 61 10.60 -10.93 -4.64
CA ALA A 61 10.16 -9.93 -3.67
C ALA A 61 11.28 -8.94 -3.38
N ILE A 62 10.88 -7.70 -3.12
CA ILE A 62 11.79 -6.67 -2.66
C ILE A 62 11.66 -6.61 -1.16
N ASN A 63 12.75 -6.48 -0.45
CA ASN A 63 12.73 -6.44 1.02
C ASN A 63 12.91 -5.02 1.54
N ILE A 64 11.93 -4.54 2.29
CA ILE A 64 12.07 -3.27 3.01
C ILE A 64 11.47 -3.50 4.38
N ASP A 65 12.31 -3.50 5.41
CA ASP A 65 11.91 -3.81 6.78
C ASP A 65 11.03 -2.68 7.34
N VAL A 66 9.77 -2.98 7.64
CA VAL A 66 8.85 -1.95 8.14
C VAL A 66 9.22 -1.48 9.53
N GLU A 67 9.98 -2.29 10.26
CA GLU A 67 10.41 -1.90 11.60
C GLU A 67 11.77 -1.22 11.60
N GLY A 68 12.40 -1.13 10.44
CA GLY A 68 13.68 -0.45 10.35
C GLY A 68 13.49 1.05 10.30
N THR A 69 14.58 1.77 10.44
CA THR A 69 14.52 3.21 10.50
C THR A 69 14.43 3.86 9.13
N THR A 70 14.58 3.10 8.05
CA THR A 70 14.61 3.66 6.73
C THR A 70 13.36 3.33 5.90
N PHE A 71 12.34 2.76 6.52
CA PHE A 71 11.17 2.33 5.76
C PHE A 71 10.57 3.49 4.96
N ASP A 72 10.34 4.61 5.62
CA ASP A 72 9.69 5.75 4.96
C ASP A 72 10.54 6.28 3.80
N SER A 73 11.84 6.38 3.97
CA SER A 73 12.69 6.89 2.91
C SER A 73 12.82 5.88 1.77
N GLU A 74 12.75 4.59 2.10
CA GLU A 74 12.85 3.57 1.06
C GLU A 74 11.58 3.55 0.21
N ILE A 75 10.41 3.60 0.82
CA ILE A 75 9.18 3.57 0.03
C ILE A 75 9.02 4.86 -0.76
N ALA A 76 9.64 5.96 -0.31
CA ALA A 76 9.55 7.21 -1.05
C ALA A 76 10.17 7.10 -2.43
N LYS A 77 11.03 6.12 -2.64
CA LYS A 77 11.68 5.92 -3.93
C LYS A 77 10.87 5.06 -4.87
N LEU A 78 9.79 4.48 -4.40
CA LEU A 78 9.00 3.55 -5.22
C LEU A 78 7.94 4.29 -6.03
N ASP A 79 7.57 3.71 -7.14
CA ASP A 79 6.53 4.26 -8.01
C ASP A 79 5.18 4.01 -7.37
N LYS A 80 4.46 5.06 -7.02
CA LYS A 80 3.22 4.93 -6.27
C LYS A 80 2.04 4.46 -7.10
N SER A 81 2.17 4.42 -8.41
CA SER A 81 1.09 3.97 -9.26
C SER A 81 1.11 2.47 -9.50
N VAL A 82 2.15 1.80 -9.06
CA VAL A 82 2.30 0.35 -9.22
C VAL A 82 1.59 -0.35 -8.07
N GLU A 83 1.08 -1.51 -8.32
CA GLU A 83 0.45 -2.29 -7.26
C GLU A 83 1.53 -3.02 -6.45
N TYR A 84 1.47 -2.89 -5.12
CA TYR A 84 2.39 -3.60 -4.25
C TYR A 84 1.62 -4.63 -3.44
N ALA A 85 2.08 -5.87 -3.53
CA ALA A 85 1.51 -6.98 -2.77
C ALA A 85 2.44 -7.21 -1.59
N ILE A 86 1.99 -6.89 -0.41
CA ILE A 86 2.81 -6.78 0.78
C ILE A 86 2.60 -7.97 1.70
N TYR A 87 3.68 -8.55 2.20
CA TYR A 87 3.55 -9.65 3.13
C TYR A 87 4.59 -9.59 4.22
N CYS A 88 4.31 -10.28 5.33
CA CYS A 88 5.26 -10.49 6.40
C CYS A 88 5.04 -11.90 6.92
N HIS A 89 5.54 -12.19 8.11
CA HIS A 89 5.43 -13.54 8.65
C HIS A 89 4.00 -13.89 9.05
N SER A 90 3.33 -13.02 9.76
CA SER A 90 2.00 -13.33 10.30
C SER A 90 0.88 -12.40 9.88
N GLY A 91 1.17 -11.41 9.09
CA GLY A 91 0.16 -10.47 8.61
C GLY A 91 0.11 -9.16 9.36
N ARG A 92 0.75 -9.08 10.53
CA ARG A 92 0.68 -7.88 11.33
C ARG A 92 1.56 -6.75 10.84
N ARG A 93 2.83 -7.03 10.59
CA ARG A 93 3.74 -6.00 10.09
C ARG A 93 3.35 -5.53 8.70
N SER A 94 2.83 -6.45 7.87
CA SER A 94 2.42 -6.06 6.52
C SER A 94 1.19 -5.17 6.55
N ALA A 95 0.30 -5.36 7.52
CA ALA A 95 -0.85 -4.48 7.67
C ALA A 95 -0.38 -3.07 8.03
N ILE A 96 0.62 -2.98 8.91
CA ILE A 96 1.18 -1.69 9.29
C ILE A 96 1.86 -1.03 8.10
N ALA A 97 2.62 -1.82 7.34
CA ALA A 97 3.30 -1.29 6.16
C ALA A 97 2.29 -0.78 5.14
N ALA A 98 1.22 -1.53 4.92
CA ALA A 98 0.20 -1.12 3.96
C ALA A 98 -0.45 0.18 4.39
N GLU A 99 -0.69 0.34 5.68
CA GLU A 99 -1.27 1.57 6.18
C GLU A 99 -0.34 2.75 5.97
N LYS A 100 0.94 2.57 6.25
CA LYS A 100 1.93 3.62 6.02
C LYS A 100 2.00 4.00 4.56
N MET A 101 1.97 3.00 3.68
CA MET A 101 2.06 3.25 2.25
C MET A 101 0.79 3.94 1.74
N ALA A 102 -0.37 3.56 2.26
CA ALA A 102 -1.60 4.22 1.87
C ALA A 102 -1.54 5.71 2.22
N LYS A 103 -1.03 6.01 3.41
CA LYS A 103 -0.88 7.41 3.81
C LYS A 103 0.15 8.15 3.00
N ALA A 104 1.10 7.43 2.45
CA ALA A 104 2.14 8.03 1.62
C ALA A 104 1.70 8.22 0.17
N GLY A 105 0.49 7.83 -0.18
CA GLY A 105 -0.05 8.08 -1.51
C GLY A 105 0.01 6.92 -2.48
N PHE A 106 0.34 5.72 -1.99
CA PHE A 106 0.34 4.56 -2.86
C PHE A 106 -1.10 4.20 -3.24
N GLU A 107 -1.33 3.88 -4.48
CA GLU A 107 -2.68 3.76 -5.01
C GLU A 107 -3.26 2.38 -4.97
N LYS A 108 -2.42 1.35 -5.06
CA LYS A 108 -2.90 -0.01 -5.12
C LYS A 108 -2.10 -0.88 -4.17
N LEU A 109 -2.75 -1.30 -3.10
CA LEU A 109 -2.08 -2.07 -2.06
C LEU A 109 -2.86 -3.33 -1.72
N THR A 110 -2.13 -4.44 -1.66
CA THR A 110 -2.69 -5.73 -1.31
C THR A 110 -1.88 -6.29 -0.15
N ASN A 111 -2.55 -6.87 0.82
CA ASN A 111 -1.92 -7.42 2.00
C ASN A 111 -2.23 -8.89 2.13
N LEU A 112 -1.22 -9.70 2.39
CA LEU A 112 -1.42 -11.12 2.69
C LEU A 112 -1.82 -11.21 4.15
N GLU A 113 -3.10 -11.39 4.38
CA GLU A 113 -3.66 -11.29 5.70
C GLU A 113 -3.10 -12.30 6.69
N SER A 114 -2.88 -13.51 6.27
CA SER A 114 -2.39 -14.54 7.16
C SER A 114 -0.88 -14.60 7.28
N GLY A 115 -0.16 -13.86 6.44
CA GLY A 115 1.29 -13.97 6.40
C GLY A 115 1.73 -15.25 5.72
N ILE A 116 3.01 -15.46 5.65
CA ILE A 116 3.53 -16.62 4.94
C ILE A 116 3.68 -17.83 5.81
N ILE A 117 3.31 -17.77 7.08
CA ILE A 117 3.43 -18.90 7.95
C ILE A 117 2.79 -20.11 7.35
N ARG A 118 1.57 -19.96 6.86
CA ARG A 118 0.91 -21.08 6.34
C ARG A 118 1.31 -21.42 4.99
N SER A 119 1.73 -20.52 4.19
CA SER A 119 2.09 -20.83 2.84
C SER A 119 3.34 -21.61 2.72
N GLU A 120 4.08 -21.75 3.82
CA GLU A 120 5.25 -22.56 3.79
C GLU A 120 4.93 -23.98 4.03
N GLU A 121 3.77 -24.28 4.44
CA GLU A 121 3.39 -25.64 4.63
C GLU A 121 2.81 -26.19 3.36
#